data_3ba57b734c3ea7b16ad740862092e6c3
#
_entry.id   3ba57b734c3ea7b16ad740862092e6c3
#
_cell.length_a   1.000
_cell.length_b   1.000
_cell.length_c   1.000
_cell.angle_alpha   90.00
_cell.angle_beta   90.00
_cell.angle_gamma   90.00
#
_symmetry.space_group_name_H-M   'P 1'
#
loop_
_entity.id
_entity.type
_entity.pdbx_description
1 polymer ?
#
loop_
_entity_poly.entity_id
_entity_poly.type
_entity_poly.pdbx_seq_one_letter_code
_entity_poly.pdbx_strand_id
1 'polypeptide(L)'
;MKYFLDSAKLDEIKYAYENYGIDGVTTNPKHIKLSGKPFMTCVKEIAQWLKDAGLEGKDFPVSFEINPHLDKADDIVAAAKEVASYSPNYCIKIPCCKEGLIAARRLEKEGVRTNVTLVFSPSQAIPA
;
A
#
# COMPACT_ATOMS: atom_id res chain seq x y z
N MET A 1 17.03 0.25 13.10
CA MET A 1 15.56 0.33 13.30
C MET A 1 14.95 1.17 12.18
N LYS A 2 13.86 0.70 11.61
CA LYS A 2 13.18 1.42 10.53
C LYS A 2 11.94 2.13 11.06
N TYR A 3 11.71 3.34 10.56
CA TYR A 3 10.58 4.18 10.97
C TYR A 3 9.64 4.39 9.80
N PHE A 4 8.36 4.10 10.00
CA PHE A 4 7.33 4.30 9.00
C PHE A 4 6.32 5.35 9.46
N LEU A 5 5.94 6.24 8.54
CA LEU A 5 4.85 7.17 8.78
C LEU A 5 3.54 6.55 8.34
N ASP A 6 2.52 6.65 9.16
CA ASP A 6 1.17 6.17 8.86
C ASP A 6 0.30 7.37 8.46
N SER A 7 0.28 7.69 7.18
CA SER A 7 -0.44 8.85 6.63
C SER A 7 -0.57 8.75 5.12
N ALA A 8 -1.61 9.38 4.58
CA ALA A 8 -1.79 9.55 3.13
C ALA A 8 -1.68 11.02 2.70
N LYS A 9 -1.34 11.91 3.63
CA LYS A 9 -1.18 13.33 3.32
C LYS A 9 0.24 13.61 2.84
N LEU A 10 0.37 14.09 1.61
CA LEU A 10 1.67 14.29 0.99
C LEU A 10 2.53 15.30 1.76
N ASP A 11 1.95 16.35 2.29
CA ASP A 11 2.67 17.34 3.09
C ASP A 11 3.27 16.75 4.37
N GLU A 12 2.52 15.85 5.05
CA GLU A 12 3.04 15.14 6.21
C GLU A 12 4.17 14.18 5.83
N ILE A 13 4.04 13.49 4.70
CA ILE A 13 5.05 12.57 4.20
C ILE A 13 6.35 13.32 3.91
N LYS A 14 6.26 14.44 3.21
CA LYS A 14 7.42 15.28 2.90
C LYS A 14 8.10 15.78 4.17
N TYR A 15 7.32 16.30 5.10
CA TYR A 15 7.84 16.80 6.36
C TYR A 15 8.56 15.72 7.15
N ALA A 16 7.95 14.56 7.27
CA ALA A 16 8.54 13.44 8.02
C ALA A 16 9.81 12.93 7.36
N TYR A 17 9.83 12.86 6.05
CA TYR A 17 11.03 12.42 5.32
C TYR A 17 12.19 13.41 5.50
N GLU A 18 11.92 14.71 5.36
CA GLU A 18 12.94 15.73 5.45
C GLU A 18 13.47 15.94 6.88
N ASN A 19 12.61 15.79 7.87
CA ASN A 19 12.96 16.12 9.27
C ASN A 19 13.30 14.91 10.14
N TYR A 20 12.73 13.75 9.85
CA TYR A 20 12.91 12.56 10.69
C TYR A 20 13.58 11.39 9.97
N GLY A 21 13.75 11.48 8.66
CA GLY A 21 14.39 10.40 7.91
C GLY A 21 13.65 9.10 7.95
N ILE A 22 12.33 9.14 7.69
CA ILE A 22 11.51 7.92 7.69
C ILE A 22 11.95 6.97 6.59
N ASP A 23 11.70 5.68 6.77
CA ASP A 23 12.11 4.62 5.86
C ASP A 23 11.01 4.13 4.93
N GLY A 24 9.79 4.57 5.16
CA GLY A 24 8.65 4.22 4.33
C GLY A 24 7.36 4.82 4.85
N VAL A 25 6.27 4.52 4.16
CA VAL A 25 4.94 5.08 4.46
C VAL A 25 3.92 3.96 4.41
N THR A 26 3.01 3.95 5.37
CA THR A 26 1.85 3.08 5.35
C THR A 26 0.59 3.92 5.21
N THR A 27 -0.32 3.51 4.34
CA THR A 27 -1.61 4.15 4.19
C THR A 27 -2.73 3.13 4.40
N ASN A 28 -3.90 3.63 4.70
CA ASN A 28 -5.12 2.82 4.76
C ASN A 28 -6.30 3.68 4.31
N PRO A 29 -7.50 3.09 4.09
CA PRO A 29 -8.66 3.85 3.64
C PRO A 29 -9.01 5.03 4.52
N LYS A 30 -8.80 4.91 5.84
CA LYS A 30 -9.06 6.00 6.77
C LYS A 30 -8.14 7.19 6.51
N HIS A 31 -6.85 6.93 6.29
CA HIS A 31 -5.88 7.99 6.01
C HIS A 31 -6.16 8.67 4.66
N ILE A 32 -6.59 7.89 3.66
CA ILE A 32 -6.99 8.43 2.37
C ILE A 32 -8.18 9.38 2.54
N LYS A 33 -9.17 8.97 3.31
CA LYS A 33 -10.35 9.79 3.59
C LYS A 33 -9.97 11.07 4.33
N LEU A 34 -9.07 10.99 5.30
CA LEU A 34 -8.61 12.16 6.07
C LEU A 34 -7.82 13.14 5.22
N SER A 35 -7.19 12.68 4.13
CA SER A 35 -6.47 13.56 3.20
C SER A 35 -7.39 14.49 2.43
N GLY A 36 -8.68 14.15 2.35
CA GLY A 36 -9.67 14.89 1.57
C GLY A 36 -9.55 14.71 0.06
N LYS A 37 -8.72 13.79 -0.40
CA LYS A 37 -8.46 13.54 -1.82
C LYS A 37 -8.91 12.14 -2.23
N PRO A 38 -9.33 11.95 -3.51
CA PRO A 38 -9.62 10.62 -4.02
C PRO A 38 -8.41 9.69 -3.93
N PHE A 39 -8.69 8.40 -3.82
CA PHE A 39 -7.64 7.39 -3.70
C PHE A 39 -6.61 7.46 -4.81
N MET A 40 -7.04 7.52 -6.06
CA MET A 40 -6.11 7.56 -7.19
C MET A 40 -5.30 8.85 -7.24
N THR A 41 -5.84 9.95 -6.74
CA THR A 41 -5.09 11.20 -6.62
C THR A 41 -3.94 11.04 -5.64
N CYS A 42 -4.18 10.43 -4.49
CA CYS A 42 -3.12 10.13 -3.52
C CYS A 42 -2.04 9.22 -4.13
N VAL A 43 -2.46 8.18 -4.85
CA VAL A 43 -1.54 7.26 -5.52
C VAL A 43 -0.62 8.01 -6.48
N LYS A 44 -1.19 8.86 -7.32
CA LYS A 44 -0.44 9.63 -8.34
C LYS A 44 0.49 10.65 -7.71
N GLU A 45 0.01 11.39 -6.72
CA GLU A 45 0.81 12.43 -6.06
C GLU A 45 2.01 11.85 -5.32
N ILE A 46 1.81 10.76 -4.60
CA ILE A 46 2.91 10.12 -3.87
C ILE A 46 3.91 9.52 -4.86
N ALA A 47 3.45 8.92 -5.95
CA ALA A 47 4.34 8.40 -6.99
C ALA A 47 5.20 9.51 -7.59
N GLN A 48 4.61 10.67 -7.89
CA GLN A 48 5.35 11.80 -8.42
C GLN A 48 6.39 12.32 -7.42
N TRP A 49 6.02 12.41 -6.15
CA TRP A 49 6.96 12.81 -5.11
C TRP A 49 8.13 11.85 -4.98
N LEU A 50 7.89 10.54 -5.07
CA LEU A 50 8.96 9.55 -5.01
C LEU A 50 9.97 9.75 -6.13
N LYS A 51 9.51 10.09 -7.33
CA LYS A 51 10.39 10.42 -8.45
C LYS A 51 11.19 11.69 -8.17
N ASP A 52 10.52 12.73 -7.71
CA ASP A 52 11.13 14.03 -7.46
C ASP A 52 12.16 13.96 -6.34
N ALA A 53 11.92 13.13 -5.33
CA ALA A 53 12.83 12.94 -4.20
C ALA A 53 13.96 11.95 -4.49
N GLY A 54 13.96 11.30 -5.66
CA GLY A 54 14.95 10.30 -6.02
C GLY A 54 14.79 8.97 -5.29
N LEU A 55 13.61 8.69 -4.77
CA LEU A 55 13.31 7.47 -4.01
C LEU A 55 12.74 6.35 -4.87
N GLU A 56 12.32 6.63 -6.09
CA GLU A 56 11.77 5.61 -6.97
C GLU A 56 12.80 4.51 -7.24
N GLY A 57 12.40 3.26 -6.98
CA GLY A 57 13.29 2.11 -7.11
C GLY A 57 14.25 1.90 -5.95
N LYS A 58 14.22 2.76 -4.94
CA LYS A 58 15.04 2.63 -3.73
C LYS A 58 14.26 1.85 -2.66
N ASP A 59 14.93 1.53 -1.56
CA ASP A 59 14.31 0.85 -0.43
C ASP A 59 13.49 1.84 0.41
N PHE A 60 12.38 2.27 -0.14
CA PHE A 60 11.41 3.15 0.52
C PHE A 60 10.00 2.66 0.16
N PRO A 61 9.50 1.63 0.87
CA PRO A 61 8.19 1.06 0.55
C PRO A 61 7.05 2.00 0.97
N VAL A 62 6.04 2.07 0.12
CA VAL A 62 4.80 2.78 0.38
C VAL A 62 3.66 1.79 0.20
N SER A 63 2.89 1.53 1.24
CA SER A 63 1.81 0.56 1.17
C SER A 63 0.46 1.25 0.97
N PHE A 64 -0.34 0.66 0.08
CA PHE A 64 -1.73 1.04 -0.16
C PHE A 64 -2.63 -0.17 0.03
N GLU A 65 -3.73 0.04 0.74
CA GLU A 65 -4.78 -0.96 0.85
C GLU A 65 -5.81 -0.72 -0.24
N ILE A 66 -6.08 -1.74 -1.06
CA ILE A 66 -7.12 -1.65 -2.08
C ILE A 66 -8.49 -1.75 -1.43
N ASN A 67 -9.54 -1.45 -2.21
CA ASN A 67 -10.92 -1.45 -1.71
C ASN A 67 -11.23 -2.76 -0.96
N PRO A 68 -11.50 -2.70 0.36
CA PRO A 68 -11.76 -3.90 1.16
C PRO A 68 -13.08 -4.59 0.82
N HIS A 69 -13.93 -3.95 0.01
CA HIS A 69 -15.19 -4.53 -0.44
C HIS A 69 -15.05 -5.40 -1.69
N LEU A 70 -13.87 -5.45 -2.30
CA LEU A 70 -13.61 -6.37 -3.40
C LEU A 70 -13.52 -7.79 -2.85
N ASP A 71 -14.35 -8.68 -3.37
CA ASP A 71 -14.46 -10.03 -2.86
C ASP A 71 -14.00 -11.11 -3.85
N LYS A 72 -13.67 -10.74 -5.09
CA LYS A 72 -13.20 -11.67 -6.11
C LYS A 72 -11.73 -11.44 -6.42
N ALA A 73 -10.99 -12.54 -6.57
CA ALA A 73 -9.56 -12.48 -6.85
C ALA A 73 -9.25 -11.66 -8.12
N ASP A 74 -10.05 -11.80 -9.17
CA ASP A 74 -9.82 -11.06 -10.41
C ASP A 74 -9.93 -9.55 -10.22
N ASP A 75 -10.91 -9.09 -9.43
CA ASP A 75 -11.09 -7.68 -9.15
C ASP A 75 -9.97 -7.15 -8.27
N ILE A 76 -9.52 -7.93 -7.29
CA ILE A 76 -8.40 -7.59 -6.42
C ILE A 76 -7.13 -7.45 -7.24
N VAL A 77 -6.85 -8.40 -8.12
CA VAL A 77 -5.67 -8.37 -8.98
C VAL A 77 -5.68 -7.14 -9.89
N ALA A 78 -6.82 -6.84 -10.52
CA ALA A 78 -6.94 -5.70 -11.41
C ALA A 78 -6.67 -4.38 -10.68
N ALA A 79 -7.27 -4.19 -9.51
CA ALA A 79 -7.08 -2.99 -8.70
C ALA A 79 -5.63 -2.85 -8.23
N ALA A 80 -5.03 -3.94 -7.78
CA ALA A 80 -3.65 -3.94 -7.29
C ALA A 80 -2.66 -3.61 -8.41
N LYS A 81 -2.85 -4.16 -9.60
CA LYS A 81 -1.99 -3.87 -10.74
C LYS A 81 -2.07 -2.40 -11.15
N GLU A 82 -3.25 -1.83 -11.14
CA GLU A 82 -3.44 -0.43 -11.46
C GLU A 82 -2.62 0.46 -10.52
N VAL A 83 -2.73 0.23 -9.21
CA VAL A 83 -1.96 1.00 -8.23
C VAL A 83 -0.46 0.75 -8.39
N ALA A 84 -0.05 -0.50 -8.50
CA ALA A 84 1.37 -0.87 -8.61
C ALA A 84 2.03 -0.31 -9.86
N SER A 85 1.27 -0.01 -10.91
CA SER A 85 1.81 0.55 -12.16
C SER A 85 2.38 1.95 -12.00
N TYR A 86 2.01 2.67 -10.95
CA TYR A 86 2.46 4.05 -10.74
C TYR A 86 3.84 4.15 -10.09
N SER A 87 4.26 3.16 -9.32
CA SER A 87 5.57 3.20 -8.68
C SER A 87 6.05 1.80 -8.30
N PRO A 88 7.34 1.49 -8.51
CA PRO A 88 7.93 0.23 -8.04
C PRO A 88 8.04 0.15 -6.52
N ASN A 89 7.88 1.28 -5.82
CA ASN A 89 7.94 1.32 -4.36
C ASN A 89 6.63 0.88 -3.70
N TYR A 90 5.57 0.73 -4.46
CA TYR A 90 4.25 0.42 -3.90
C TYR A 90 4.13 -1.04 -3.50
N CYS A 91 3.63 -1.24 -2.28
CA CYS A 91 3.30 -2.53 -1.74
C CYS A 91 1.78 -2.56 -1.51
N ILE A 92 1.10 -3.54 -2.05
CA ILE A 92 -0.36 -3.60 -2.02
C ILE A 92 -0.81 -4.44 -0.84
N LYS A 93 -1.60 -3.84 0.04
CA LYS A 93 -2.22 -4.55 1.16
C LYS A 93 -3.48 -5.24 0.69
N ILE A 94 -3.58 -6.52 0.96
CA ILE A 94 -4.69 -7.37 0.52
C ILE A 94 -5.33 -8.02 1.74
N PRO A 95 -6.68 -8.03 1.81
CA PRO A 95 -7.38 -8.67 2.93
C PRO A 95 -7.03 -10.16 3.04
N CYS A 96 -6.92 -10.66 4.28
CA CYS A 96 -6.68 -12.07 4.53
C CYS A 96 -7.99 -12.84 4.42
N CYS A 97 -8.33 -13.25 3.21
CA CYS A 97 -9.45 -14.10 2.89
C CYS A 97 -9.07 -15.00 1.73
N LYS A 98 -9.89 -15.99 1.42
CA LYS A 98 -9.57 -16.96 0.35
C LYS A 98 -9.23 -16.26 -0.97
N GLU A 99 -10.10 -15.34 -1.40
CA GLU A 99 -9.89 -14.62 -2.67
C GLU A 99 -8.69 -13.68 -2.60
N GLY A 100 -8.44 -13.07 -1.44
CA GLY A 100 -7.27 -12.24 -1.23
C GLY A 100 -5.98 -13.04 -1.32
N LEU A 101 -5.93 -14.23 -0.76
CA LEU A 101 -4.75 -15.09 -0.85
C LEU A 101 -4.49 -15.55 -2.28
N ILE A 102 -5.55 -15.88 -3.03
CA ILE A 102 -5.43 -16.24 -4.46
C ILE A 102 -4.87 -15.06 -5.25
N ALA A 103 -5.41 -13.86 -5.01
CA ALA A 103 -4.95 -12.65 -5.68
C ALA A 103 -3.49 -12.35 -5.37
N ALA A 104 -3.08 -12.47 -4.10
CA ALA A 104 -1.71 -12.23 -3.68
C ALA A 104 -0.72 -13.17 -4.40
N ARG A 105 -1.06 -14.44 -4.52
CA ARG A 105 -0.22 -15.40 -5.25
C ARG A 105 -0.05 -15.02 -6.72
N ARG A 106 -1.14 -14.64 -7.37
CA ARG A 106 -1.11 -14.23 -8.77
C ARG A 106 -0.25 -12.98 -8.96
N LEU A 107 -0.40 -12.00 -8.06
CA LEU A 107 0.37 -10.76 -8.12
C LEU A 107 1.85 -10.97 -7.89
N GLU A 108 2.23 -11.83 -6.95
CA GLU A 108 3.63 -12.15 -6.69
C GLU A 108 4.30 -12.79 -7.91
N LYS A 109 3.59 -13.65 -8.64
CA LYS A 109 4.09 -14.24 -9.88
C LYS A 109 4.36 -13.19 -10.95
N GLU A 110 3.68 -12.06 -10.90
CA GLU A 110 3.84 -10.97 -11.85
C GLU A 110 4.79 -9.87 -11.33
N GLY A 111 5.44 -10.11 -10.20
CA GLY A 111 6.42 -9.19 -9.64
C GLY A 111 5.83 -8.04 -8.84
N VAL A 112 4.55 -8.08 -8.52
CA VAL A 112 3.90 -7.06 -7.69
C VAL A 112 4.09 -7.41 -6.22
N ARG A 113 4.60 -6.45 -5.43
CA ARG A 113 4.75 -6.63 -3.99
C ARG A 113 3.40 -6.61 -3.31
N THR A 114 3.14 -7.61 -2.50
CA THR A 114 1.89 -7.69 -1.74
C THR A 114 2.17 -7.87 -0.26
N ASN A 115 1.22 -7.42 0.54
CA ASN A 115 1.23 -7.63 1.98
C ASN A 115 -0.17 -8.06 2.39
N VAL A 116 -0.31 -9.31 2.78
CA VAL A 116 -1.60 -9.84 3.21
C VAL A 116 -1.86 -9.36 4.63
N THR A 117 -2.91 -8.59 4.81
CA THR A 117 -3.29 -8.07 6.11
C THR A 117 -3.93 -9.18 6.93
N LEU A 118 -3.22 -9.63 7.97
CA LEU A 118 -3.71 -10.62 8.90
C LEU A 118 -4.35 -9.90 10.08
N VAL A 119 -5.63 -10.19 10.33
CA VAL A 119 -6.29 -9.72 11.53
C VAL A 119 -6.13 -10.81 12.59
N PHE A 120 -5.27 -10.54 13.56
CA PHE A 120 -4.99 -11.51 14.61
C PHE A 120 -5.96 -11.37 15.76
N SER A 121 -6.87 -12.32 15.87
CA SER A 121 -7.50 -12.66 17.14
C SER A 121 -7.14 -14.13 17.42
N PRO A 122 -7.20 -14.61 18.65
CA PRO A 122 -6.89 -16.00 18.93
C PRO A 122 -7.69 -17.00 18.08
N SER A 123 -8.94 -16.66 17.78
CA SER A 123 -9.80 -17.49 16.93
C SER A 123 -9.44 -17.44 15.45
N GLN A 124 -8.80 -16.38 14.99
CA GLN A 124 -8.43 -16.20 13.59
C GLN A 124 -6.99 -16.63 13.32
N ALA A 125 -6.13 -16.56 14.30
CA ALA A 125 -4.73 -16.93 14.15
C ALA A 125 -4.55 -18.42 13.90
N ILE A 126 -5.39 -19.26 14.48
CA ILE A 126 -5.31 -20.70 14.37
C ILE A 126 -5.54 -21.19 12.94
N PRO A 127 -6.58 -20.72 12.21
CA PRO A 127 -6.79 -21.15 10.83
C PRO A 127 -5.82 -20.55 9.83
N ALA A 128 -5.22 -19.45 10.19
CA ALA A 128 -4.24 -18.80 9.33
C ALA A 128 -2.90 -19.48 9.40
#